data_c7385fa7839fe9fc4a6e1b6c67a896ec
#
_entry.id   c7385fa7839fe9fc4a6e1b6c67a896ec
#
_cell.length_a   1.000
_cell.length_b   1.000
_cell.length_c   1.000
_cell.angle_alpha   90.00
_cell.angle_beta   90.00
_cell.angle_gamma   90.00
#
_symmetry.space_group_name_H-M   'P 1'
#
loop_
_entity.id
_entity.type
_entity.pdbx_description
1 polymer ?
#
loop_
_entity_poly.entity_id
_entity_poly.type
_entity_poly.pdbx_seq_one_letter_code
_entity_poly.pdbx_strand_id
1 'polypeptide(L)'
;VIAGEAKGRVLQGPRGLGVRPSAARLRESLFGILESRGAVAGRRVLDLFAGTGALGIEALSRGAASLVSIEQAPSVARMLRSNLERCGFAGRSEVLAAAVGTGLRRLGARGDRFDLVLADPPYRTGAADDALRDLVAHGLVVPGARIVVETARGESVAAPPGLGAPDDVRCYGDGQLTFFHVPAPAGRPEGSADASD
;
A
#
# COMPACT_ATOMS: atom_id res chain seq x y z
N VAL A 1 -5.50 14.19 -7.30
CA VAL A 1 -4.59 14.16 -6.15
C VAL A 1 -5.08 15.17 -5.12
N ILE A 2 -5.17 14.78 -3.85
CA ILE A 2 -5.84 15.55 -2.79
C ILE A 2 -4.88 16.54 -2.14
N ALA A 3 -3.66 16.10 -1.83
CA ALA A 3 -2.69 16.92 -1.11
C ALA A 3 -1.26 16.74 -1.65
N GLY A 4 -0.32 17.52 -1.12
CA GLY A 4 1.11 17.40 -1.42
C GLY A 4 1.53 18.02 -2.74
N GLU A 5 2.65 17.54 -3.29
CA GLU A 5 3.38 18.08 -4.46
C GLU A 5 2.52 18.14 -5.74
N ALA A 6 1.65 17.15 -5.96
CA ALA A 6 0.77 17.07 -7.12
C ALA A 6 -0.69 17.45 -6.81
N LYS A 7 -0.96 18.17 -5.71
CA LYS A 7 -2.32 18.59 -5.32
C LYS A 7 -3.07 19.22 -6.49
N GLY A 8 -4.35 18.82 -6.66
CA GLY A 8 -5.23 19.33 -7.71
C GLY A 8 -5.06 18.64 -9.07
N ARG A 9 -4.03 17.81 -9.28
CA ARG A 9 -3.88 17.04 -10.51
C ARG A 9 -5.01 16.02 -10.65
N VAL A 10 -5.67 16.01 -11.81
CA VAL A 10 -6.70 15.04 -12.15
C VAL A 10 -6.05 13.84 -12.83
N LEU A 11 -6.28 12.65 -12.27
CA LEU A 11 -5.79 11.40 -12.84
C LEU A 11 -6.72 10.93 -13.97
N GLN A 12 -6.15 10.40 -15.03
CA GLN A 12 -6.91 9.72 -16.07
C GLN A 12 -7.50 8.44 -15.49
N GLY A 13 -8.76 8.18 -15.79
CA GLY A 13 -9.48 6.95 -15.43
C GLY A 13 -10.12 6.32 -16.66
N PRO A 14 -10.60 5.07 -16.57
CA PRO A 14 -11.39 4.44 -17.62
C PRO A 14 -12.60 5.32 -17.95
N ARG A 15 -12.97 5.39 -19.24
CA ARG A 15 -14.13 6.18 -19.68
C ARG A 15 -15.39 5.71 -18.98
N GLY A 16 -16.17 6.64 -18.43
CA GLY A 16 -17.45 6.37 -17.79
C GLY A 16 -17.42 6.10 -16.28
N LEU A 17 -16.26 5.95 -15.67
CA LEU A 17 -16.10 5.83 -14.21
C LEU A 17 -15.67 7.19 -13.63
N GLY A 18 -16.63 8.02 -13.28
CA GLY A 18 -16.37 9.23 -12.49
C GLY A 18 -15.77 8.86 -11.11
N VAL A 19 -14.92 9.73 -10.57
CA VAL A 19 -14.42 9.56 -9.19
C VAL A 19 -15.61 9.67 -8.24
N ARG A 20 -15.95 8.57 -7.55
CA ARG A 20 -17.02 8.60 -6.53
C ARG A 20 -16.58 9.52 -5.39
N PRO A 21 -17.41 10.48 -4.94
CA PRO A 21 -17.05 11.35 -3.81
C PRO A 21 -16.70 10.60 -2.53
N SER A 22 -17.28 9.40 -2.31
CA SER A 22 -16.94 8.51 -1.20
C SER A 22 -15.50 8.01 -1.25
N ALA A 23 -15.01 7.62 -2.42
CA ALA A 23 -13.63 7.17 -2.60
C ALA A 23 -12.60 8.29 -2.34
N ALA A 24 -12.92 9.55 -2.66
CA ALA A 24 -12.06 10.68 -2.36
C ALA A 24 -11.96 10.93 -0.85
N ARG A 25 -13.10 10.89 -0.13
CA ARG A 25 -13.13 11.05 1.34
C ARG A 25 -12.41 9.91 2.06
N LEU A 26 -12.60 8.67 1.61
CA LEU A 26 -11.91 7.52 2.17
C LEU A 26 -10.40 7.68 2.02
N ARG A 27 -9.92 8.04 0.81
CA ARG A 27 -8.50 8.28 0.55
C ARG A 27 -7.95 9.43 1.39
N GLU A 28 -8.67 10.53 1.55
CA GLU A 28 -8.27 11.65 2.41
C GLU A 28 -8.11 11.18 3.87
N SER A 29 -9.10 10.44 4.39
CA SER A 29 -9.05 9.88 5.75
C SER A 29 -7.90 8.89 5.92
N LEU A 30 -7.70 7.99 4.96
CA LEU A 30 -6.58 7.04 4.94
C LEU A 30 -5.24 7.75 5.09
N PHE A 31 -4.98 8.73 4.23
CA PHE A 31 -3.69 9.43 4.26
C PHE A 31 -3.54 10.33 5.49
N GLY A 32 -4.62 10.92 6.03
CA GLY A 32 -4.58 11.63 7.31
C GLY A 32 -4.14 10.72 8.47
N ILE A 33 -4.63 9.47 8.51
CA ILE A 33 -4.21 8.47 9.51
C ILE A 33 -2.74 8.07 9.29
N LEU A 34 -2.35 7.79 8.04
CA LEU A 34 -0.97 7.38 7.74
C LEU A 34 0.05 8.48 8.05
N GLU A 35 -0.26 9.74 7.75
CA GLU A 35 0.59 10.89 8.08
C GLU A 35 0.73 11.09 9.59
N SER A 36 -0.37 10.98 10.36
CA SER A 36 -0.32 11.07 11.83
C SER A 36 0.54 9.97 12.48
N ARG A 37 0.72 8.86 11.76
CA ARG A 37 1.56 7.73 12.18
C ARG A 37 3.00 7.80 11.60
N GLY A 38 3.37 8.86 10.87
CA GLY A 38 4.67 9.01 10.21
C GLY A 38 4.96 7.94 9.14
N ALA A 39 3.90 7.40 8.52
CA ALA A 39 3.99 6.22 7.64
C ALA A 39 4.03 6.55 6.13
N VAL A 40 4.21 7.81 5.74
CA VAL A 40 4.22 8.22 4.31
C VAL A 40 5.52 8.86 3.89
N ALA A 41 5.89 9.98 4.52
CA ALA A 41 7.06 10.76 4.10
C ALA A 41 8.35 9.95 4.21
N GLY A 42 9.15 9.95 3.14
CA GLY A 42 10.42 9.22 3.04
C GLY A 42 10.28 7.70 2.90
N ARG A 43 9.07 7.15 2.82
CA ARG A 43 8.82 5.71 2.78
C ARG A 43 8.88 5.13 1.38
N ARG A 44 9.31 3.87 1.26
CA ARG A 44 9.18 3.04 0.07
C ARG A 44 7.79 2.40 0.07
N VAL A 45 6.99 2.72 -0.93
CA VAL A 45 5.57 2.32 -1.01
C VAL A 45 5.37 1.24 -2.05
N LEU A 46 4.56 0.24 -1.73
CA LEU A 46 4.05 -0.76 -2.66
C LEU A 46 2.53 -0.58 -2.78
N ASP A 47 2.04 -0.39 -4.00
CA ASP A 47 0.61 -0.25 -4.33
C ASP A 47 0.14 -1.48 -5.09
N LEU A 48 -0.66 -2.32 -4.42
CA LEU A 48 -1.21 -3.55 -4.97
C LEU A 48 -2.60 -3.30 -5.54
N PHE A 49 -2.90 -3.89 -6.70
CA PHE A 49 -4.14 -3.64 -7.44
C PHE A 49 -4.27 -2.15 -7.82
N ALA A 50 -3.16 -1.56 -8.27
CA ALA A 50 -2.97 -0.11 -8.30
C ALA A 50 -3.97 0.65 -9.19
N GLY A 51 -4.63 -0.01 -10.14
CA GLY A 51 -5.58 0.64 -11.02
C GLY A 51 -4.99 1.85 -11.73
N THR A 52 -5.61 3.00 -11.54
CA THR A 52 -5.13 4.28 -12.10
C THR A 52 -4.01 4.94 -11.30
N GLY A 53 -3.61 4.34 -10.18
CA GLY A 53 -2.57 4.84 -9.27
C GLY A 53 -3.06 5.83 -8.23
N ALA A 54 -4.34 5.84 -7.92
CA ALA A 54 -4.91 6.85 -7.03
C ALA A 54 -4.29 6.84 -5.62
N LEU A 55 -3.94 5.67 -5.08
CA LEU A 55 -3.29 5.52 -3.78
C LEU A 55 -1.79 5.78 -3.87
N GLY A 56 -1.08 5.11 -4.77
CA GLY A 56 0.37 5.28 -4.92
C GLY A 56 0.79 6.69 -5.30
N ILE A 57 0.07 7.35 -6.21
CA ILE A 57 0.33 8.75 -6.60
C ILE A 57 0.06 9.71 -5.43
N GLU A 58 -0.99 9.46 -4.65
CA GLU A 58 -1.25 10.26 -3.44
C GLU A 58 -0.11 10.11 -2.41
N ALA A 59 0.41 8.88 -2.22
CA ALA A 59 1.56 8.65 -1.35
C ALA A 59 2.81 9.42 -1.82
N LEU A 60 3.15 9.35 -3.12
CA LEU A 60 4.27 10.12 -3.69
C LEU A 60 4.06 11.63 -3.53
N SER A 61 2.84 12.11 -3.75
CA SER A 61 2.49 13.51 -3.60
C SER A 61 2.67 14.01 -2.16
N ARG A 62 2.48 13.15 -1.18
CA ARG A 62 2.67 13.42 0.26
C ARG A 62 4.09 13.10 0.75
N GLY A 63 5.05 12.95 -0.15
CA GLY A 63 6.46 12.85 0.19
C GLY A 63 7.01 11.43 0.34
N ALA A 64 6.32 10.38 -0.12
CA ALA A 64 6.93 9.06 -0.20
C ALA A 64 8.19 9.10 -1.07
N ALA A 65 9.23 8.35 -0.69
CA ALA A 65 10.52 8.34 -1.38
C ALA A 65 10.42 7.66 -2.75
N SER A 66 9.74 6.52 -2.81
CA SER A 66 9.55 5.75 -4.05
C SER A 66 8.28 4.92 -4.01
N LEU A 67 7.82 4.52 -5.20
CA LEU A 67 6.62 3.73 -5.41
C LEU A 67 6.90 2.56 -6.35
N VAL A 68 6.46 1.38 -5.97
CA VAL A 68 6.24 0.27 -6.91
C VAL A 68 4.74 -0.01 -6.96
N SER A 69 4.18 -0.08 -8.16
CA SER A 69 2.76 -0.39 -8.38
C SER A 69 2.61 -1.67 -9.17
N ILE A 70 1.69 -2.54 -8.75
CA ILE A 70 1.33 -3.76 -9.49
C ILE A 70 -0.09 -3.62 -10.02
N GLU A 71 -0.24 -3.71 -11.34
CA GLU A 71 -1.53 -3.67 -12.03
C GLU A 71 -1.55 -4.74 -13.12
N GLN A 72 -2.58 -5.62 -13.07
CA GLN A 72 -2.61 -6.77 -13.99
C GLN A 72 -3.06 -6.42 -15.41
N ALA A 73 -3.94 -5.43 -15.57
CA ALA A 73 -4.48 -5.05 -16.87
C ALA A 73 -3.48 -4.16 -17.64
N PRO A 74 -2.92 -4.61 -18.79
CA PRO A 74 -1.87 -3.84 -19.48
C PRO A 74 -2.32 -2.44 -19.92
N SER A 75 -3.60 -2.28 -20.27
CA SER A 75 -4.17 -0.97 -20.64
C SER A 75 -4.23 -0.02 -19.47
N VAL A 76 -4.60 -0.52 -18.28
CA VAL A 76 -4.67 0.26 -17.04
C VAL A 76 -3.25 0.58 -16.54
N ALA A 77 -2.32 -0.37 -16.62
CA ALA A 77 -0.91 -0.14 -16.31
C ALA A 77 -0.26 0.94 -17.19
N ARG A 78 -0.63 1.02 -18.48
CA ARG A 78 -0.20 2.14 -19.35
C ARG A 78 -0.78 3.48 -18.89
N MET A 79 -2.06 3.49 -18.51
CA MET A 79 -2.73 4.69 -17.99
C MET A 79 -2.09 5.15 -16.68
N LEU A 80 -1.76 4.22 -15.79
CA LEU A 80 -1.04 4.50 -14.54
C LEU A 80 0.33 5.16 -14.81
N ARG A 81 1.13 4.64 -15.75
CA ARG A 81 2.40 5.27 -16.15
C ARG A 81 2.20 6.70 -16.63
N SER A 82 1.20 6.93 -17.50
CA SER A 82 0.86 8.28 -17.96
C SER A 82 0.45 9.20 -16.83
N ASN A 83 -0.29 8.72 -15.84
CA ASN A 83 -0.65 9.48 -14.65
C ASN A 83 0.59 9.86 -13.80
N LEU A 84 1.51 8.91 -13.61
CA LEU A 84 2.78 9.15 -12.90
C LEU A 84 3.65 10.20 -13.62
N GLU A 85 3.78 10.10 -14.94
CA GLU A 85 4.50 11.09 -15.76
C GLU A 85 3.86 12.48 -15.65
N ARG A 86 2.56 12.59 -15.78
CA ARG A 86 1.81 13.85 -15.67
C ARG A 86 1.92 14.48 -14.28
N CYS A 87 2.09 13.67 -13.25
CA CYS A 87 2.31 14.16 -11.88
C CYS A 87 3.79 14.48 -11.60
N GLY A 88 4.72 14.16 -12.50
CA GLY A 88 6.17 14.41 -12.31
C GLY A 88 6.86 13.31 -11.52
N PHE A 89 6.26 12.12 -11.39
CA PHE A 89 6.74 11.05 -10.50
C PHE A 89 7.40 9.88 -11.22
N ALA A 90 7.58 9.93 -12.54
CA ALA A 90 8.17 8.84 -13.31
C ALA A 90 9.54 8.39 -12.79
N GLY A 91 10.39 9.32 -12.35
CA GLY A 91 11.74 9.02 -11.83
C GLY A 91 11.77 8.37 -10.45
N ARG A 92 10.63 8.34 -9.74
CA ARG A 92 10.50 7.75 -8.39
C ARG A 92 9.52 6.57 -8.36
N SER A 93 9.12 6.05 -9.51
CA SER A 93 8.09 5.02 -9.60
C SER A 93 8.41 3.92 -10.59
N GLU A 94 7.96 2.71 -10.28
CA GLU A 94 7.99 1.55 -11.14
C GLU A 94 6.59 0.98 -11.27
N VAL A 95 6.20 0.55 -12.48
CA VAL A 95 4.91 -0.11 -12.72
C VAL A 95 5.14 -1.50 -13.30
N LEU A 96 4.76 -2.52 -12.54
CA LEU A 96 4.76 -3.91 -12.95
C LEU A 96 3.39 -4.28 -13.55
N ALA A 97 3.34 -4.47 -14.86
CA ALA A 97 2.15 -4.98 -15.54
C ALA A 97 2.08 -6.50 -15.36
N ALA A 98 1.49 -6.96 -14.28
CA ALA A 98 1.42 -8.38 -13.90
C ALA A 98 0.26 -8.63 -12.92
N ALA A 99 -0.17 -9.89 -12.80
CA ALA A 99 -0.98 -10.32 -11.67
C ALA A 99 -0.20 -10.12 -10.35
N VAL A 100 -0.91 -9.79 -9.26
CA VAL A 100 -0.30 -9.39 -7.98
C VAL A 100 0.68 -10.46 -7.48
N GLY A 101 0.29 -11.74 -7.39
CA GLY A 101 1.17 -12.82 -6.93
C GLY A 101 2.44 -12.98 -7.80
N THR A 102 2.33 -12.74 -9.13
CA THR A 102 3.51 -12.74 -10.02
C THR A 102 4.42 -11.55 -9.75
N GLY A 103 3.84 -10.37 -9.53
CA GLY A 103 4.59 -9.16 -9.18
C GLY A 103 5.33 -9.33 -7.85
N LEU A 104 4.63 -9.78 -6.80
CA LEU A 104 5.20 -10.01 -5.47
C LEU A 104 6.37 -11.01 -5.51
N ARG A 105 6.22 -12.13 -6.24
CA ARG A 105 7.31 -13.11 -6.41
C ARG A 105 8.54 -12.48 -7.09
N ARG A 106 8.35 -11.64 -8.13
CA ARG A 106 9.45 -10.93 -8.80
C ARG A 106 10.16 -9.95 -7.87
N LEU A 107 9.39 -9.19 -7.07
CA LEU A 107 9.94 -8.26 -6.08
C LEU A 107 10.72 -9.01 -4.99
N GLY A 108 10.20 -10.14 -4.50
CA GLY A 108 10.89 -10.99 -3.53
C GLY A 108 12.22 -11.53 -4.07
N ALA A 109 12.24 -12.00 -5.33
CA ALA A 109 13.46 -12.47 -5.99
C ALA A 109 14.52 -11.37 -6.17
N ARG A 110 14.10 -10.09 -6.27
CA ARG A 110 15.00 -8.93 -6.30
C ARG A 110 15.48 -8.48 -4.93
N GLY A 111 14.90 -9.01 -3.85
CA GLY A 111 15.19 -8.58 -2.49
C GLY A 111 14.55 -7.24 -2.10
N ASP A 112 13.53 -6.79 -2.83
CA ASP A 112 12.82 -5.55 -2.51
C ASP A 112 12.17 -5.61 -1.13
N ARG A 113 12.09 -4.45 -0.45
CA ARG A 113 11.45 -4.28 0.86
C ARG A 113 10.71 -2.95 0.89
N PHE A 114 9.57 -2.93 1.57
CA PHE A 114 8.67 -1.77 1.62
C PHE A 114 8.32 -1.39 3.06
N ASP A 115 8.18 -0.09 3.28
CA ASP A 115 7.77 0.49 4.56
C ASP A 115 6.25 0.64 4.65
N LEU A 116 5.58 0.83 3.50
CA LEU A 116 4.14 0.99 3.40
C LEU A 116 3.61 0.15 2.23
N VAL A 117 2.58 -0.64 2.50
CA VAL A 117 1.83 -1.37 1.47
C VAL A 117 0.39 -0.89 1.48
N LEU A 118 -0.11 -0.55 0.29
CA LEU A 118 -1.49 -0.18 0.03
C LEU A 118 -2.10 -1.24 -0.88
N ALA A 119 -3.31 -1.69 -0.57
CA ALA A 119 -4.02 -2.68 -1.38
C ALA A 119 -5.50 -2.34 -1.48
N ASP A 120 -6.01 -2.24 -2.71
CA ASP A 120 -7.44 -2.08 -3.02
C ASP A 120 -7.89 -3.22 -3.95
N PRO A 121 -7.98 -4.47 -3.41
CA PRO A 121 -8.34 -5.65 -4.18
C PRO A 121 -9.82 -5.63 -4.60
N PRO A 122 -10.21 -6.42 -5.60
CA PRO A 122 -11.62 -6.66 -5.88
C PRO A 122 -12.31 -7.24 -4.64
N TYR A 123 -13.44 -6.66 -4.26
CA TYR A 123 -14.17 -7.04 -3.04
C TYR A 123 -14.67 -8.49 -3.08
N ARG A 124 -14.62 -9.19 -1.95
CA ARG A 124 -15.17 -10.53 -1.73
C ARG A 124 -14.62 -11.62 -2.68
N THR A 125 -13.39 -11.48 -3.10
CA THR A 125 -12.72 -12.45 -3.99
C THR A 125 -11.66 -13.31 -3.30
N GLY A 126 -11.31 -13.00 -2.03
CA GLY A 126 -10.17 -13.59 -1.34
C GLY A 126 -8.81 -13.02 -1.79
N ALA A 127 -8.79 -12.10 -2.75
CA ALA A 127 -7.56 -11.53 -3.29
C ALA A 127 -6.74 -10.74 -2.26
N ALA A 128 -7.39 -10.18 -1.24
CA ALA A 128 -6.73 -9.54 -0.10
C ALA A 128 -5.87 -10.54 0.68
N ASP A 129 -6.47 -11.67 1.06
CA ASP A 129 -5.81 -12.71 1.85
C ASP A 129 -4.64 -13.35 1.10
N ASP A 130 -4.84 -13.63 -0.21
CA ASP A 130 -3.78 -14.15 -1.07
C ASP A 130 -2.61 -13.18 -1.19
N ALA A 131 -2.90 -11.89 -1.40
CA ALA A 131 -1.88 -10.85 -1.48
C ALA A 131 -1.08 -10.70 -0.18
N LEU A 132 -1.74 -10.72 0.98
CA LEU A 132 -1.07 -10.64 2.28
C LEU A 132 -0.20 -11.87 2.54
N ARG A 133 -0.67 -13.06 2.17
CA ARG A 133 0.09 -14.31 2.28
C ARG A 133 1.37 -14.25 1.45
N ASP A 134 1.25 -13.86 0.18
CA ASP A 134 2.40 -13.74 -0.73
C ASP A 134 3.37 -12.65 -0.27
N LEU A 135 2.86 -11.52 0.23
CA LEU A 135 3.66 -10.42 0.76
C LEU A 135 4.59 -10.87 1.90
N VAL A 136 4.04 -11.63 2.86
CA VAL A 136 4.79 -12.19 3.99
C VAL A 136 5.72 -13.31 3.53
N ALA A 137 5.23 -14.25 2.72
CA ALA A 137 6.01 -15.38 2.23
C ALA A 137 7.26 -14.95 1.44
N HIS A 138 7.18 -13.86 0.70
CA HIS A 138 8.32 -13.29 -0.04
C HIS A 138 9.14 -12.26 0.77
N GLY A 139 8.78 -12.03 2.03
CA GLY A 139 9.50 -11.14 2.94
C GLY A 139 9.58 -9.69 2.44
N LEU A 140 8.52 -9.16 1.86
CA LEU A 140 8.51 -7.87 1.16
C LEU A 140 8.32 -6.65 2.06
N VAL A 141 8.10 -6.84 3.35
CA VAL A 141 7.91 -5.75 4.31
C VAL A 141 9.02 -5.69 5.33
N VAL A 142 9.44 -4.49 5.68
CA VAL A 142 10.42 -4.29 6.76
C VAL A 142 9.74 -4.38 8.12
N PRO A 143 10.48 -4.70 9.20
CA PRO A 143 9.99 -4.51 10.55
C PRO A 143 9.52 -3.06 10.78
N GLY A 144 8.35 -2.89 11.39
CA GLY A 144 7.73 -1.57 11.57
C GLY A 144 6.92 -1.07 10.36
N ALA A 145 6.88 -1.82 9.26
CA ALA A 145 6.06 -1.46 8.10
C ALA A 145 4.57 -1.39 8.43
N ARG A 146 3.84 -0.59 7.66
CA ARG A 146 2.39 -0.52 7.68
C ARG A 146 1.80 -1.15 6.43
N ILE A 147 0.71 -1.88 6.61
CA ILE A 147 -0.07 -2.43 5.49
C ILE A 147 -1.50 -1.95 5.67
N VAL A 148 -2.10 -1.45 4.60
CA VAL A 148 -3.51 -1.06 4.59
C VAL A 148 -4.22 -1.76 3.45
N VAL A 149 -5.32 -2.41 3.79
CA VAL A 149 -6.18 -3.10 2.83
C VAL A 149 -7.56 -2.45 2.84
N GLU A 150 -8.00 -1.99 1.68
CA GLU A 150 -9.37 -1.56 1.45
C GLU A 150 -10.23 -2.75 1.04
N THR A 151 -11.39 -2.93 1.68
CA THR A 151 -12.35 -4.00 1.36
C THR A 151 -13.77 -3.48 1.45
N ALA A 152 -14.75 -4.30 1.08
CA ALA A 152 -16.15 -3.99 1.37
C ALA A 152 -16.39 -3.99 2.89
N ARG A 153 -17.31 -3.15 3.33
CA ARG A 153 -17.71 -3.10 4.74
C ARG A 153 -18.13 -4.48 5.25
N GLY A 154 -17.57 -4.88 6.39
CA GLY A 154 -17.82 -6.18 7.01
C GLY A 154 -17.09 -7.36 6.37
N GLU A 155 -16.26 -7.13 5.35
CA GLU A 155 -15.38 -8.14 4.80
C GLU A 155 -14.15 -8.30 5.71
N SER A 156 -13.94 -9.49 6.23
CA SER A 156 -12.77 -9.80 7.06
C SER A 156 -11.55 -10.03 6.19
N VAL A 157 -10.40 -9.57 6.64
CA VAL A 157 -9.10 -9.84 6.04
C VAL A 157 -8.31 -10.74 6.98
N ALA A 158 -7.94 -11.93 6.51
CA ALA A 158 -7.19 -12.89 7.30
C ALA A 158 -5.71 -12.51 7.35
N ALA A 159 -5.21 -12.29 8.58
CA ALA A 159 -3.78 -12.07 8.78
C ALA A 159 -3.00 -13.39 8.60
N PRO A 160 -2.04 -13.47 7.67
CA PRO A 160 -1.21 -14.66 7.56
C PRO A 160 -0.25 -14.77 8.77
N PRO A 161 0.27 -15.98 9.05
CA PRO A 161 1.30 -16.16 10.07
C PRO A 161 2.47 -15.19 9.86
N GLY A 162 2.91 -14.53 10.93
CA GLY A 162 3.98 -13.54 10.91
C GLY A 162 3.54 -12.09 10.72
N LEU A 163 2.28 -11.81 10.38
CA LEU A 163 1.79 -10.45 10.27
C LEU A 163 1.12 -9.94 11.59
N GLY A 164 0.52 -10.81 12.35
CA GLY A 164 -0.27 -10.44 13.53
C GLY A 164 -1.69 -9.99 13.16
N ALA A 165 -2.53 -9.78 14.19
CA ALA A 165 -3.89 -9.28 13.98
C ALA A 165 -3.88 -7.81 13.49
N PRO A 166 -4.97 -7.33 12.85
CA PRO A 166 -5.13 -5.92 12.53
C PRO A 166 -5.02 -5.06 13.79
N ASP A 167 -4.32 -3.92 13.68
CA ASP A 167 -4.19 -2.95 14.79
C ASP A 167 -5.27 -1.86 14.75
N ASP A 168 -5.96 -1.71 13.62
CA ASP A 168 -7.06 -0.75 13.47
C ASP A 168 -7.98 -1.18 12.32
N VAL A 169 -9.29 -0.94 12.45
CA VAL A 169 -10.28 -1.17 11.38
C VAL A 169 -11.24 0.01 11.34
N ARG A 170 -11.39 0.62 10.18
CA ARG A 170 -12.23 1.81 9.99
C ARG A 170 -13.20 1.67 8.84
N CYS A 171 -14.47 1.94 9.06
CA CYS A 171 -15.51 1.90 8.04
C CYS A 171 -15.86 3.30 7.51
N TYR A 172 -15.99 3.41 6.19
CA TYR A 172 -16.36 4.64 5.48
C TYR A 172 -17.40 4.30 4.42
N GLY A 173 -18.66 4.57 4.72
CA GLY A 173 -19.77 4.18 3.83
C GLY A 173 -19.78 2.66 3.62
N ASP A 174 -19.64 2.24 2.36
CA ASP A 174 -19.61 0.83 1.96
C ASP A 174 -18.19 0.23 1.96
N GLY A 175 -17.17 1.04 2.20
CA GLY A 175 -15.76 0.62 2.27
C GLY A 175 -15.26 0.48 3.70
N GLN A 176 -14.21 -0.31 3.86
CA GLN A 176 -13.53 -0.56 5.11
C GLN A 176 -12.02 -0.54 4.88
N LEU A 177 -11.28 0.11 5.77
CA LEU A 177 -9.83 0.09 5.82
C LEU A 177 -9.39 -0.80 6.98
N THR A 178 -8.59 -1.81 6.69
CA THR A 178 -7.96 -2.67 7.68
C THR A 178 -6.47 -2.38 7.71
N PHE A 179 -5.96 -2.03 8.89
CA PHE A 179 -4.56 -1.65 9.11
C PHE A 179 -3.83 -2.76 9.82
N PHE A 180 -2.61 -3.04 9.36
CA PHE A 180 -1.68 -3.95 10.03
C PHE A 180 -0.37 -3.22 10.29
N HIS A 181 0.27 -3.58 11.39
CA HIS A 181 1.63 -3.19 11.72
C HIS A 181 2.52 -4.41 11.77
N VAL A 182 3.57 -4.42 10.97
CA VAL A 182 4.55 -5.51 10.99
C VAL A 182 5.40 -5.37 12.27
N PRO A 183 5.38 -6.36 13.18
CA PRO A 183 6.12 -6.24 14.42
C PRO A 183 7.61 -6.10 14.15
N ALA A 184 8.29 -5.25 14.93
CA ALA A 184 9.74 -5.27 15.00
C ALA A 184 10.20 -6.60 15.63
N PRO A 185 11.34 -7.18 15.21
CA PRO A 185 11.89 -8.33 15.93
C PRO A 185 12.05 -7.93 17.40
N ALA A 186 11.58 -8.81 18.31
CA ALA A 186 11.79 -8.61 19.74
C ALA A 186 13.28 -8.35 19.98
N GLY A 187 13.62 -7.16 20.49
CA GLY A 187 15.00 -6.83 20.83
C GLY A 187 15.56 -7.95 21.69
N ARG A 188 16.76 -8.45 21.41
CA ARG A 188 17.47 -9.30 22.35
C ARG A 188 17.45 -8.56 23.70
N PRO A 189 17.08 -9.21 24.80
CA PRO A 189 17.28 -8.59 26.11
C PRO A 189 18.76 -8.21 26.18
N GLU A 190 19.04 -6.94 26.43
CA GLU A 190 20.39 -6.47 26.71
C GLU A 190 20.89 -7.33 27.85
N GLY A 191 21.98 -8.03 27.58
CA GLY A 191 22.58 -8.96 28.52
C GLY A 191 22.77 -8.27 29.85
N SER A 192 22.27 -8.87 30.91
CA SER A 192 22.64 -8.54 32.27
C SER A 192 24.15 -8.44 32.30
N ALA A 193 24.66 -7.24 32.54
CA ALA A 193 26.04 -7.04 32.91
C ALA A 193 26.28 -7.90 34.14
N ASP A 194 27.09 -8.93 33.96
CA ASP A 194 27.58 -9.79 35.01
C ASP A 194 28.36 -8.91 35.98
N ALA A 195 27.73 -8.65 37.12
CA ALA A 195 28.40 -8.07 38.26
C ALA A 195 29.19 -9.23 38.90
N SER A 196 30.42 -9.36 38.55
CA SER A 196 31.41 -10.18 39.25
C SER A 196 32.47 -9.27 39.84
N ASP A 197 32.38 -9.14 41.12
CA ASP A 197 33.38 -8.94 42.16
C ASP A 197 34.78 -8.44 41.79
#